data_8852fab6c98982a01be50a8ccab94262
#
_entry.id   8852fab6c98982a01be50a8ccab94262
#
_cell.length_a   1.000
_cell.length_b   1.000
_cell.length_c   1.000
_cell.angle_alpha   90.00
_cell.angle_beta   90.00
_cell.angle_gamma   90.00
#
_symmetry.space_group_name_H-M   'P 1'
#
loop_
_entity.id
_entity.type
_entity.pdbx_description
1 polymer ?
#
loop_
_entity_poly.entity_id
_entity_poly.type
_entity_poly.pdbx_seq_one_letter_code
_entity_poly.pdbx_strand_id
1 'polypeptide(L)'
;MAKMNAARWYGAKDVRIEEVDVPEVKPHQVKIAVKFTGICGTDLHEYLDGPIFIPTETEHVYSGQKAPVTLGHEFAGEIVEVGSAVTRVKVGDRVTVEPILAKHNLVGDYNLDPNLNFVGLAADGGFAKYCVLDGDLVHKVPDSLSYEQAALTEPAAVAVYAVRQSALKAGDTAVVFGLGPIGLLIVEALRAAGASKIYAVELSPERQAKAEELGAIVVRPEEGEDTVAAVQRLTGGGADVSYEVTGVPVVLGQALAAVHKAGECMVVSIWEREASINPNEFAIQEKSLKGIIAYRHIFPKVLELMEQGYFSADKLVTKKIKLEDIVQEGFIELTQDKAQIKILVSPE
;
A
#
# COMPACT_ATOMS: atom_id res chain seq x y z
N MET A 1 -5.14 24.71 24.19
CA MET A 1 -4.18 23.86 23.47
C MET A 1 -3.99 24.42 22.06
N ALA A 2 -2.87 24.15 21.39
CA ALA A 2 -2.70 24.51 19.99
C ALA A 2 -3.69 23.72 19.14
N LYS A 3 -4.15 24.32 18.03
CA LYS A 3 -5.11 23.71 17.10
C LYS A 3 -4.45 23.37 15.76
N MET A 4 -4.99 22.42 15.05
CA MET A 4 -4.59 22.03 13.69
C MET A 4 -5.78 21.55 12.87
N ASN A 5 -5.73 21.69 11.55
CA ASN A 5 -6.71 21.05 10.66
C ASN A 5 -6.39 19.57 10.50
N ALA A 6 -7.44 18.76 10.40
CA ALA A 6 -7.38 17.32 10.16
C ALA A 6 -8.56 16.86 9.29
N ALA A 7 -8.32 15.85 8.44
CA ALA A 7 -9.38 15.20 7.68
C ALA A 7 -9.96 14.04 8.51
N ARG A 8 -11.14 14.27 9.08
CA ARG A 8 -11.82 13.36 10.01
C ARG A 8 -12.91 12.56 9.31
N TRP A 9 -12.85 11.24 9.40
CA TRP A 9 -13.88 10.34 8.90
C TRP A 9 -14.97 10.10 9.93
N TYR A 10 -16.22 10.35 9.54
CA TYR A 10 -17.44 10.18 10.37
C TYR A 10 -18.31 9.02 9.87
N GLY A 11 -18.12 8.61 8.63
CA GLY A 11 -18.88 7.55 7.97
C GLY A 11 -18.67 7.57 6.47
N ALA A 12 -19.31 6.66 5.75
CA ALA A 12 -19.27 6.63 4.29
C ALA A 12 -19.71 7.97 3.70
N LYS A 13 -18.88 8.51 2.79
CA LYS A 13 -19.04 9.83 2.14
C LYS A 13 -19.08 11.02 3.08
N ASP A 14 -18.63 10.84 4.33
CA ASP A 14 -18.59 11.89 5.34
C ASP A 14 -17.18 12.02 5.92
N VAL A 15 -16.30 12.68 5.15
CA VAL A 15 -14.98 13.13 5.59
C VAL A 15 -15.00 14.65 5.67
N ARG A 16 -14.63 15.20 6.82
CA ARG A 16 -14.67 16.62 7.12
C ARG A 16 -13.29 17.16 7.45
N ILE A 17 -12.99 18.34 6.92
CA ILE A 17 -11.82 19.11 7.38
C ILE A 17 -12.27 19.93 8.56
N GLU A 18 -11.69 19.66 9.73
CA GLU A 18 -12.05 20.35 10.96
C GLU A 18 -10.86 20.68 11.82
N GLU A 19 -11.01 21.69 12.67
CA GLU A 19 -9.99 22.09 13.62
C GLU A 19 -10.06 21.20 14.87
N VAL A 20 -8.96 20.48 15.14
CA VAL A 20 -8.81 19.60 16.30
C VAL A 20 -7.67 20.08 17.20
N ASP A 21 -7.65 19.62 18.45
CA ASP A 21 -6.52 19.85 19.34
C ASP A 21 -5.27 19.11 18.86
N VAL A 22 -4.11 19.77 18.92
CA VAL A 22 -2.83 19.10 18.70
C VAL A 22 -2.57 18.14 19.85
N PRO A 23 -2.37 16.80 19.58
CA PRO A 23 -2.20 15.82 20.63
C PRO A 23 -0.93 16.06 21.45
N GLU A 24 -0.98 15.73 22.76
CA GLU A 24 0.17 15.73 23.66
C GLU A 24 0.99 14.43 23.47
N VAL A 25 2.31 14.58 23.63
CA VAL A 25 3.23 13.44 23.48
C VAL A 25 3.40 12.71 24.82
N LYS A 26 3.09 11.43 24.85
CA LYS A 26 3.35 10.54 25.98
C LYS A 26 4.82 10.08 26.00
N PRO A 27 5.31 9.53 27.13
CA PRO A 27 6.75 9.18 27.27
C PRO A 27 7.32 8.30 26.15
N HIS A 28 6.54 7.39 25.57
CA HIS A 28 6.97 6.46 24.51
C HIS A 28 6.63 6.93 23.09
N GLN A 29 6.05 8.13 22.94
CA GLN A 29 5.55 8.64 21.68
C GLN A 29 6.44 9.71 21.07
N VAL A 30 6.24 9.96 19.80
CA VAL A 30 6.81 11.07 19.03
C VAL A 30 5.69 11.87 18.37
N LYS A 31 5.94 13.15 18.14
CA LYS A 31 5.11 14.02 17.30
C LYS A 31 5.81 14.29 16.00
N ILE A 32 5.14 14.01 14.91
CA ILE A 32 5.64 14.22 13.55
C ILE A 32 4.91 15.41 12.93
N ALA A 33 5.65 16.40 12.44
CA ALA A 33 5.16 17.39 11.50
C ALA A 33 5.07 16.70 10.13
N VAL A 34 3.86 16.36 9.72
CA VAL A 34 3.62 15.62 8.47
C VAL A 34 3.95 16.53 7.27
N LYS A 35 4.67 15.99 6.29
CA LYS A 35 4.99 16.69 5.04
C LYS A 35 4.13 16.21 3.90
N PHE A 36 4.01 14.89 3.74
CA PHE A 36 3.14 14.25 2.76
C PHE A 36 2.51 12.99 3.32
N THR A 37 1.26 12.78 2.92
CA THR A 37 0.51 11.54 3.17
C THR A 37 -0.09 11.07 1.85
N GLY A 38 0.17 9.82 1.46
CA GLY A 38 -0.45 9.19 0.29
C GLY A 38 -1.91 8.83 0.55
N ILE A 39 -2.76 8.97 -0.46
CA ILE A 39 -4.10 8.41 -0.43
C ILE A 39 -4.00 6.94 -0.86
N CYS A 40 -4.45 6.03 0.01
CA CYS A 40 -4.54 4.60 -0.23
C CYS A 40 -5.92 4.19 -0.79
N GLY A 41 -5.97 3.05 -1.47
CA GLY A 41 -7.23 2.39 -1.81
C GLY A 41 -8.09 2.11 -0.58
N THR A 42 -7.49 1.81 0.56
CA THR A 42 -8.20 1.59 1.83
C THR A 42 -8.92 2.85 2.32
N ASP A 43 -8.28 4.03 2.24
CA ASP A 43 -8.94 5.31 2.56
C ASP A 43 -10.15 5.55 1.65
N LEU A 44 -10.01 5.17 0.37
CA LEU A 44 -11.08 5.30 -0.61
C LEU A 44 -12.26 4.34 -0.33
N HIS A 45 -11.97 3.08 0.03
CA HIS A 45 -13.00 2.11 0.44
C HIS A 45 -13.73 2.56 1.70
N GLU A 46 -13.01 3.08 2.72
CA GLU A 46 -13.63 3.66 3.91
C GLU A 46 -14.51 4.87 3.56
N TYR A 47 -14.05 5.72 2.62
CA TYR A 47 -14.85 6.85 2.16
C TYR A 47 -16.10 6.44 1.40
N LEU A 48 -16.05 5.41 0.54
CA LEU A 48 -17.17 5.02 -0.31
C LEU A 48 -18.21 4.16 0.45
N ASP A 49 -17.73 3.15 1.16
CA ASP A 49 -18.56 2.04 1.64
C ASP A 49 -18.31 1.69 3.13
N GLY A 50 -17.43 2.43 3.83
CA GLY A 50 -17.06 2.16 5.22
C GLY A 50 -18.24 2.20 6.20
N PRO A 51 -18.08 1.62 7.40
CA PRO A 51 -16.82 1.19 7.99
C PRO A 51 -16.36 -0.20 7.52
N ILE A 52 -15.09 -0.34 7.22
CA ILE A 52 -14.45 -1.62 6.89
C ILE A 52 -13.41 -1.99 7.97
N PHE A 53 -12.42 -1.12 8.20
CA PHE A 53 -11.39 -1.24 9.23
C PHE A 53 -11.59 -0.26 10.39
N ILE A 54 -12.30 0.86 10.17
CA ILE A 54 -12.51 1.89 11.18
C ILE A 54 -13.50 1.40 12.23
N PRO A 55 -13.12 1.31 13.52
CA PRO A 55 -14.04 0.94 14.58
C PRO A 55 -15.05 2.06 14.84
N THR A 56 -16.34 1.73 14.88
CA THR A 56 -17.43 2.70 15.08
C THR A 56 -18.17 2.52 16.39
N GLU A 57 -18.38 1.29 16.82
CA GLU A 57 -19.16 0.97 18.02
C GLU A 57 -18.28 0.89 19.27
N THR A 58 -17.22 0.10 19.19
CA THR A 58 -16.27 -0.14 20.29
C THR A 58 -14.90 0.41 19.94
N GLU A 59 -14.18 0.95 20.93
CA GLU A 59 -12.81 1.42 20.75
C GLU A 59 -11.88 0.27 20.40
N HIS A 60 -10.92 0.54 19.51
CA HIS A 60 -9.88 -0.42 19.15
C HIS A 60 -8.98 -0.73 20.35
N VAL A 61 -8.69 -2.00 20.53
CA VAL A 61 -8.07 -2.51 21.77
C VAL A 61 -6.67 -1.95 22.07
N TYR A 62 -5.91 -1.55 21.03
CA TYR A 62 -4.54 -1.02 21.21
C TYR A 62 -4.49 0.51 21.19
N SER A 63 -5.29 1.17 20.40
CA SER A 63 -5.32 2.63 20.32
C SER A 63 -6.27 3.28 21.32
N GLY A 64 -7.33 2.57 21.75
CA GLY A 64 -8.41 3.14 22.55
C GLY A 64 -9.25 4.16 21.76
N GLN A 65 -9.17 4.16 20.43
CA GLN A 65 -9.89 5.10 19.56
C GLN A 65 -10.96 4.39 18.72
N LYS A 66 -11.95 5.15 18.31
CA LYS A 66 -12.97 4.81 17.33
C LYS A 66 -13.39 6.06 16.57
N ALA A 67 -14.24 5.91 15.55
CA ALA A 67 -14.75 7.05 14.79
C ALA A 67 -15.37 8.14 15.70
N PRO A 68 -15.16 9.44 15.39
CA PRO A 68 -14.42 9.92 14.20
C PRO A 68 -12.90 9.87 14.39
N VAL A 69 -12.17 9.45 13.34
CA VAL A 69 -10.71 9.35 13.33
C VAL A 69 -10.12 10.15 12.17
N THR A 70 -8.89 10.65 12.35
CA THR A 70 -8.13 11.27 11.26
C THR A 70 -7.57 10.17 10.35
N LEU A 71 -7.89 10.20 9.06
CA LEU A 71 -7.40 9.22 8.08
C LEU A 71 -5.91 9.41 7.74
N GLY A 72 -5.41 8.53 6.87
CA GLY A 72 -4.08 8.58 6.25
C GLY A 72 -3.03 7.75 6.99
N HIS A 73 -2.58 6.69 6.33
CA HIS A 73 -1.62 5.71 6.88
C HIS A 73 -0.31 5.61 6.08
N GLU A 74 -0.19 6.31 4.94
CA GLU A 74 1.02 6.32 4.10
C GLU A 74 1.75 7.66 4.24
N PHE A 75 2.45 7.93 5.35
CA PHE A 75 2.96 9.28 5.58
C PHE A 75 4.41 9.36 6.04
N ALA A 76 5.00 10.52 5.76
CA ALA A 76 6.34 10.90 6.15
C ALA A 76 6.39 12.36 6.62
N GLY A 77 7.36 12.67 7.47
CA GLY A 77 7.55 14.00 8.00
C GLY A 77 8.79 14.14 8.85
N GLU A 78 8.81 15.17 9.67
CA GLU A 78 9.91 15.49 10.58
C GLU A 78 9.45 15.38 12.04
N ILE A 79 10.27 14.78 12.88
CA ILE A 79 10.01 14.70 14.32
C ILE A 79 10.18 16.10 14.95
N VAL A 80 9.13 16.62 15.58
CA VAL A 80 9.14 17.92 16.25
C VAL A 80 9.08 17.83 17.77
N GLU A 81 8.70 16.69 18.31
CA GLU A 81 8.67 16.43 19.76
C GLU A 81 8.91 14.94 20.04
N VAL A 82 9.63 14.63 21.11
CA VAL A 82 10.00 13.27 21.50
C VAL A 82 9.69 13.03 22.97
N GLY A 83 8.95 11.98 23.27
CA GLY A 83 8.67 11.54 24.64
C GLY A 83 9.92 11.04 25.37
N SER A 84 9.91 11.18 26.69
CA SER A 84 11.11 10.95 27.54
C SER A 84 11.67 9.52 27.52
N ALA A 85 10.89 8.52 27.08
CA ALA A 85 11.33 7.12 26.98
C ALA A 85 11.80 6.72 25.57
N VAL A 86 11.65 7.61 24.57
CA VAL A 86 12.08 7.32 23.19
C VAL A 86 13.57 7.61 23.05
N THR A 87 14.34 6.64 22.56
CA THR A 87 15.80 6.75 22.42
C THR A 87 16.31 6.54 20.98
N ARG A 88 15.46 5.99 20.08
CA ARG A 88 15.85 5.63 18.70
C ARG A 88 15.92 6.81 17.75
N VAL A 89 15.16 7.87 18.05
CA VAL A 89 15.00 9.04 17.20
C VAL A 89 15.04 10.34 18.04
N LYS A 90 15.23 11.46 17.39
CA LYS A 90 15.32 12.79 18.03
C LYS A 90 14.58 13.83 17.19
N VAL A 91 14.33 15.00 17.78
CA VAL A 91 13.80 16.19 17.07
C VAL A 91 14.71 16.53 15.89
N GLY A 92 14.10 16.81 14.74
CA GLY A 92 14.75 17.06 13.46
C GLY A 92 15.04 15.82 12.61
N ASP A 93 14.84 14.60 13.15
CA ASP A 93 14.96 13.39 12.33
C ASP A 93 13.81 13.34 11.30
N ARG A 94 14.15 13.07 10.04
CA ARG A 94 13.22 12.79 8.96
C ARG A 94 12.78 11.34 9.07
N VAL A 95 11.45 11.11 9.03
CA VAL A 95 10.90 9.77 9.27
C VAL A 95 9.76 9.43 8.32
N THR A 96 9.61 8.13 8.05
CA THR A 96 8.39 7.52 7.55
C THR A 96 7.80 6.63 8.62
N VAL A 97 6.50 6.37 8.54
CA VAL A 97 5.76 5.64 9.56
C VAL A 97 5.39 4.25 9.05
N GLU A 98 5.65 3.23 9.85
CA GLU A 98 5.09 1.89 9.72
C GLU A 98 3.82 1.82 10.58
N PRO A 99 2.63 2.06 10.01
CA PRO A 99 1.42 2.43 10.75
C PRO A 99 0.69 1.25 11.43
N ILE A 100 1.41 0.21 11.78
CA ILE A 100 0.85 -1.03 12.35
C ILE A 100 0.38 -0.82 13.79
N LEU A 101 -0.85 -1.22 14.07
CA LEU A 101 -1.40 -1.37 15.41
C LEU A 101 -1.53 -2.86 15.74
N ALA A 102 -0.60 -3.36 16.54
CA ALA A 102 -0.52 -4.74 17.01
C ALA A 102 -0.12 -4.77 18.48
N LYS A 103 -0.34 -5.89 19.17
CA LYS A 103 -0.14 -6.03 20.63
C LYS A 103 1.26 -5.64 21.12
N HIS A 104 2.27 -5.90 20.32
CA HIS A 104 3.68 -5.64 20.65
C HIS A 104 4.36 -4.79 19.56
N ASN A 105 3.61 -3.89 18.93
CA ASN A 105 4.09 -3.09 17.83
C ASN A 105 4.79 -3.96 16.77
N LEU A 106 6.01 -3.62 16.37
CA LEU A 106 6.75 -4.29 15.29
C LEU A 106 7.56 -5.53 15.76
N VAL A 107 7.04 -6.31 16.71
CA VAL A 107 7.70 -7.51 17.23
C VAL A 107 7.01 -8.78 16.74
N GLY A 108 7.79 -9.75 16.26
CA GLY A 108 7.28 -11.05 15.80
C GLY A 108 6.47 -10.94 14.51
N ASP A 109 5.45 -11.76 14.38
CA ASP A 109 4.56 -11.79 13.23
C ASP A 109 3.40 -10.78 13.37
N TYR A 110 3.73 -9.52 13.64
CA TYR A 110 2.78 -8.47 14.01
C TYR A 110 1.68 -8.23 12.95
N ASN A 111 1.94 -8.49 11.68
CA ASN A 111 0.91 -8.42 10.63
C ASN A 111 -0.13 -9.55 10.71
N LEU A 112 0.08 -10.55 11.56
CA LEU A 112 -0.86 -11.64 11.82
C LEU A 112 -1.53 -11.52 13.19
N ASP A 113 -1.42 -10.37 13.85
CA ASP A 113 -2.12 -10.10 15.10
C ASP A 113 -3.63 -10.21 14.88
N PRO A 114 -4.40 -10.91 15.76
CA PRO A 114 -5.85 -11.05 15.63
C PRO A 114 -6.62 -9.72 15.62
N ASN A 115 -6.03 -8.67 16.22
CA ASN A 115 -6.60 -7.33 16.25
C ASN A 115 -5.74 -6.34 15.44
N LEU A 116 -5.08 -6.84 14.39
CA LEU A 116 -4.31 -5.99 13.48
C LEU A 116 -5.18 -4.84 12.94
N ASN A 117 -4.66 -3.62 13.05
CA ASN A 117 -5.23 -2.44 12.43
C ASN A 117 -4.12 -1.41 12.16
N PHE A 118 -4.48 -0.19 11.79
CA PHE A 118 -3.51 0.81 11.32
C PHE A 118 -3.77 2.18 11.94
N VAL A 119 -2.68 2.91 12.20
CA VAL A 119 -2.71 4.37 12.38
C VAL A 119 -3.26 4.99 11.11
N GLY A 120 -4.25 5.87 11.23
CA GLY A 120 -4.99 6.40 10.08
C GLY A 120 -6.29 5.66 9.76
N LEU A 121 -6.59 4.56 10.49
CA LEU A 121 -7.87 3.83 10.41
C LEU A 121 -8.47 3.58 11.81
N ALA A 122 -7.71 2.96 12.73
CA ALA A 122 -8.16 2.74 14.10
C ALA A 122 -7.43 3.63 15.13
N ALA A 123 -6.66 4.58 14.66
CA ALA A 123 -6.05 5.68 15.42
C ALA A 123 -5.86 6.87 14.48
N ASP A 124 -5.76 8.09 15.03
CA ASP A 124 -5.54 9.30 14.25
C ASP A 124 -4.24 9.22 13.44
N GLY A 125 -4.33 9.50 12.13
CA GLY A 125 -3.28 9.33 11.13
C GLY A 125 -2.71 10.63 10.55
N GLY A 126 -2.18 10.50 9.34
CA GLY A 126 -1.33 11.50 8.68
C GLY A 126 -2.07 12.60 7.88
N PHE A 127 -3.38 12.55 7.69
CA PHE A 127 -4.11 13.65 7.06
C PHE A 127 -4.40 14.77 8.07
N ALA A 128 -3.34 15.25 8.69
CA ALA A 128 -3.31 16.35 9.62
C ALA A 128 -1.91 16.98 9.66
N LYS A 129 -1.78 18.21 10.19
CA LYS A 129 -0.50 18.87 10.33
C LYS A 129 0.47 18.11 11.24
N TYR A 130 -0.04 17.52 12.32
CA TYR A 130 0.74 16.72 13.25
C TYR A 130 0.08 15.35 13.49
N CYS A 131 0.91 14.32 13.58
CA CYS A 131 0.50 13.00 14.05
C CYS A 131 1.35 12.62 15.27
N VAL A 132 0.71 12.03 16.30
CA VAL A 132 1.39 11.51 17.50
C VAL A 132 1.18 10.02 17.59
N LEU A 133 2.28 9.27 17.65
CA LEU A 133 2.26 7.80 17.68
C LEU A 133 3.49 7.25 18.42
N ASP A 134 3.52 5.95 18.64
CA ASP A 134 4.64 5.30 19.30
C ASP A 134 5.94 5.44 18.52
N GLY A 135 7.01 5.80 19.21
CA GLY A 135 8.34 6.00 18.61
C GLY A 135 8.94 4.74 17.97
N ASP A 136 8.41 3.56 18.28
CA ASP A 136 8.83 2.31 17.66
C ASP A 136 8.29 2.14 16.22
N LEU A 137 7.24 2.87 15.87
CA LEU A 137 6.59 2.80 14.55
C LEU A 137 7.27 3.68 13.49
N VAL A 138 8.32 4.42 13.84
CA VAL A 138 8.99 5.32 12.88
C VAL A 138 10.32 4.75 12.41
N HIS A 139 10.62 4.99 11.14
CA HIS A 139 11.89 4.66 10.51
C HIS A 139 12.55 5.93 9.98
N LYS A 140 13.86 6.10 10.26
CA LYS A 140 14.62 7.24 9.73
C LYS A 140 14.72 7.16 8.22
N VAL A 141 14.44 8.27 7.57
CA VAL A 141 14.56 8.42 6.12
C VAL A 141 15.97 8.93 5.79
N PRO A 142 16.71 8.26 4.91
CA PRO A 142 17.98 8.76 4.39
C PRO A 142 17.86 10.18 3.80
N ASP A 143 18.90 10.98 3.95
CA ASP A 143 18.92 12.37 3.43
C ASP A 143 18.82 12.45 1.90
N SER A 144 19.20 11.38 1.21
CA SER A 144 19.09 11.23 -0.26
C SER A 144 17.66 11.14 -0.77
N LEU A 145 16.70 10.74 0.08
CA LEU A 145 15.29 10.56 -0.30
C LEU A 145 14.46 11.80 0.00
N SER A 146 13.54 12.15 -0.89
CA SER A 146 12.56 13.21 -0.64
C SER A 146 11.46 12.76 0.32
N TYR A 147 10.66 13.69 0.84
CA TYR A 147 9.48 13.32 1.65
C TYR A 147 8.39 12.66 0.82
N GLU A 148 8.29 12.98 -0.49
CA GLU A 148 7.40 12.29 -1.42
C GLU A 148 7.77 10.81 -1.55
N GLN A 149 9.05 10.51 -1.72
CA GLN A 149 9.53 9.12 -1.74
C GLN A 149 9.30 8.43 -0.39
N ALA A 150 9.59 9.12 0.70
CA ALA A 150 9.38 8.59 2.05
C ALA A 150 7.92 8.23 2.33
N ALA A 151 6.95 9.00 1.81
CA ALA A 151 5.53 8.69 1.92
C ALA A 151 5.12 7.44 1.11
N LEU A 152 5.89 7.07 0.08
CA LEU A 152 5.66 5.84 -0.68
C LEU A 152 6.24 4.59 0.00
N THR A 153 6.94 4.72 1.12
CA THR A 153 7.57 3.56 1.80
C THR A 153 6.53 2.54 2.23
N GLU A 154 5.38 2.99 2.74
CA GLU A 154 4.32 2.10 3.21
C GLU A 154 3.75 1.25 2.07
N PRO A 155 3.20 1.79 0.97
CA PRO A 155 2.68 0.97 -0.12
C PRO A 155 3.77 0.18 -0.85
N ALA A 156 5.01 0.67 -0.92
CA ALA A 156 6.14 -0.10 -1.44
C ALA A 156 6.49 -1.28 -0.53
N ALA A 157 6.29 -1.16 0.79
CA ALA A 157 6.48 -2.27 1.71
C ALA A 157 5.49 -3.42 1.45
N VAL A 158 4.23 -3.13 1.10
CA VAL A 158 3.25 -4.13 0.65
C VAL A 158 3.78 -4.89 -0.57
N ALA A 159 4.24 -4.15 -1.59
CA ALA A 159 4.73 -4.74 -2.84
C ALA A 159 6.00 -5.60 -2.64
N VAL A 160 6.99 -5.07 -1.91
CA VAL A 160 8.22 -5.80 -1.60
C VAL A 160 7.94 -7.03 -0.73
N TYR A 161 7.01 -6.92 0.23
CA TYR A 161 6.62 -8.05 1.05
C TYR A 161 5.91 -9.13 0.23
N ALA A 162 4.99 -8.78 -0.67
CA ALA A 162 4.33 -9.71 -1.59
C ALA A 162 5.35 -10.53 -2.40
N VAL A 163 6.32 -9.84 -3.03
CA VAL A 163 7.37 -10.48 -3.82
C VAL A 163 8.26 -11.37 -2.95
N ARG A 164 8.66 -10.92 -1.76
CA ARG A 164 9.48 -11.73 -0.84
C ARG A 164 8.77 -12.94 -0.25
N GLN A 165 7.45 -12.91 -0.15
CA GLN A 165 6.64 -14.03 0.33
C GLN A 165 6.30 -15.03 -0.78
N SER A 166 6.46 -14.66 -2.04
CA SER A 166 6.25 -15.54 -3.19
C SER A 166 7.40 -16.55 -3.38
N ALA A 167 7.17 -17.52 -4.25
CA ALA A 167 8.19 -18.49 -4.66
C ALA A 167 9.19 -17.91 -5.69
N LEU A 168 9.06 -16.66 -6.11
CA LEU A 168 9.89 -16.02 -7.13
C LEU A 168 11.38 -16.10 -6.79
N LYS A 169 12.17 -16.48 -7.77
CA LYS A 169 13.64 -16.47 -7.72
C LYS A 169 14.20 -15.57 -8.81
N ALA A 170 15.42 -15.08 -8.60
CA ALA A 170 16.11 -14.30 -9.63
C ALA A 170 16.21 -15.10 -10.95
N GLY A 171 15.79 -14.48 -12.05
CA GLY A 171 15.70 -15.10 -13.37
C GLY A 171 14.33 -15.64 -13.73
N ASP A 172 13.40 -15.78 -12.78
CA ASP A 172 12.02 -16.20 -13.05
C ASP A 172 11.23 -15.15 -13.82
N THR A 173 10.10 -15.59 -14.37
CA THR A 173 9.10 -14.76 -15.04
C THR A 173 7.91 -14.50 -14.12
N ALA A 174 7.38 -13.28 -14.16
CA ALA A 174 6.21 -12.92 -13.37
C ALA A 174 5.12 -12.30 -14.24
N VAL A 175 3.85 -12.43 -13.83
CA VAL A 175 2.73 -11.70 -14.42
C VAL A 175 1.92 -11.01 -13.33
N VAL A 176 1.63 -9.71 -13.53
CA VAL A 176 0.86 -8.88 -12.60
C VAL A 176 -0.49 -8.57 -13.22
N PHE A 177 -1.57 -8.94 -12.54
CA PHE A 177 -2.95 -8.68 -12.92
C PHE A 177 -3.47 -7.49 -12.11
N GLY A 178 -3.72 -6.38 -12.81
CA GLY A 178 -4.10 -5.08 -12.23
C GLY A 178 -2.89 -4.19 -11.95
N LEU A 179 -2.87 -3.02 -12.60
CA LEU A 179 -1.81 -2.03 -12.51
C LEU A 179 -2.27 -0.75 -11.81
N GLY A 180 -3.09 -0.90 -10.77
CA GLY A 180 -3.29 0.16 -9.78
C GLY A 180 -1.97 0.49 -9.05
N PRO A 181 -2.01 1.37 -8.04
CA PRO A 181 -0.80 1.77 -7.31
C PRO A 181 0.05 0.58 -6.83
N ILE A 182 -0.58 -0.42 -6.20
CA ILE A 182 0.13 -1.60 -5.69
C ILE A 182 0.68 -2.47 -6.84
N GLY A 183 -0.06 -2.65 -7.94
CA GLY A 183 0.42 -3.43 -9.09
C GLY A 183 1.66 -2.81 -9.74
N LEU A 184 1.71 -1.49 -9.89
CA LEU A 184 2.88 -0.78 -10.40
C LEU A 184 4.07 -0.87 -9.44
N LEU A 185 3.82 -0.80 -8.11
CA LEU A 185 4.86 -1.02 -7.11
C LEU A 185 5.37 -2.47 -7.12
N ILE A 186 4.50 -3.46 -7.39
CA ILE A 186 4.92 -4.87 -7.57
C ILE A 186 5.83 -5.01 -8.80
N VAL A 187 5.57 -4.31 -9.91
CA VAL A 187 6.49 -4.29 -11.06
C VAL A 187 7.89 -3.81 -10.64
N GLU A 188 7.98 -2.74 -9.87
CA GLU A 188 9.26 -2.24 -9.35
C GLU A 188 9.92 -3.24 -8.37
N ALA A 189 9.13 -3.85 -7.47
CA ALA A 189 9.62 -4.87 -6.53
C ALA A 189 10.15 -6.12 -7.23
N LEU A 190 9.48 -6.57 -8.30
CA LEU A 190 9.91 -7.70 -9.14
C LEU A 190 11.23 -7.40 -9.87
N ARG A 191 11.40 -6.17 -10.37
CA ARG A 191 12.67 -5.72 -10.95
C ARG A 191 13.79 -5.76 -9.91
N ALA A 192 13.54 -5.23 -8.72
CA ALA A 192 14.49 -5.26 -7.61
C ALA A 192 14.84 -6.70 -7.17
N ALA A 193 13.88 -7.64 -7.26
CA ALA A 193 14.09 -9.05 -6.95
C ALA A 193 14.80 -9.85 -8.06
N GLY A 194 15.02 -9.24 -9.23
CA GLY A 194 15.73 -9.88 -10.34
C GLY A 194 14.87 -10.76 -11.24
N ALA A 195 13.56 -10.50 -11.33
CA ALA A 195 12.71 -11.15 -12.33
C ALA A 195 13.24 -10.90 -13.75
N SER A 196 13.30 -11.94 -14.57
CA SER A 196 13.86 -11.85 -15.94
C SER A 196 12.91 -11.15 -16.91
N LYS A 197 11.61 -11.37 -16.74
CA LYS A 197 10.54 -10.71 -17.49
C LYS A 197 9.34 -10.52 -16.59
N ILE A 198 8.71 -9.35 -16.70
CA ILE A 198 7.52 -8.99 -15.95
C ILE A 198 6.43 -8.67 -16.97
N TYR A 199 5.40 -9.49 -17.00
CA TYR A 199 4.22 -9.29 -17.83
C TYR A 199 3.15 -8.56 -17.02
N ALA A 200 2.37 -7.71 -17.68
CA ALA A 200 1.39 -6.87 -17.03
C ALA A 200 0.04 -6.93 -17.74
N VAL A 201 -1.03 -7.22 -17.01
CA VAL A 201 -2.40 -7.28 -17.51
C VAL A 201 -3.19 -6.12 -16.89
N GLU A 202 -3.69 -5.22 -17.72
CA GLU A 202 -4.44 -4.03 -17.33
C GLU A 202 -5.35 -3.57 -18.46
N LEU A 203 -6.48 -2.96 -18.12
CA LEU A 203 -7.45 -2.45 -19.09
C LEU A 203 -7.21 -0.97 -19.45
N SER A 204 -6.70 -0.14 -18.50
CA SER A 204 -6.43 1.28 -18.71
C SER A 204 -5.17 1.48 -19.55
N PRO A 205 -5.27 2.17 -20.72
CA PRO A 205 -4.11 2.48 -21.54
C PRO A 205 -3.06 3.32 -20.81
N GLU A 206 -3.49 4.23 -19.92
CA GLU A 206 -2.61 5.11 -19.15
C GLU A 206 -1.75 4.28 -18.17
N ARG A 207 -2.36 3.32 -17.47
CA ARG A 207 -1.65 2.41 -16.56
C ARG A 207 -0.78 1.42 -17.30
N GLN A 208 -1.21 0.96 -18.49
CA GLN A 208 -0.36 0.15 -19.38
C GLN A 208 0.91 0.91 -19.77
N ALA A 209 0.78 2.16 -20.22
CA ALA A 209 1.93 2.99 -20.59
C ALA A 209 2.88 3.20 -19.39
N LYS A 210 2.33 3.39 -18.19
CA LYS A 210 3.14 3.52 -16.98
C LYS A 210 3.88 2.23 -16.65
N ALA A 211 3.26 1.06 -16.80
CA ALA A 211 3.93 -0.22 -16.57
C ALA A 211 5.07 -0.45 -17.58
N GLU A 212 4.89 -0.05 -18.85
CA GLU A 212 5.96 -0.09 -19.86
C GLU A 212 7.11 0.84 -19.50
N GLU A 213 6.83 2.05 -19.01
CA GLU A 213 7.84 2.98 -18.48
C GLU A 213 8.64 2.37 -17.33
N LEU A 214 7.98 1.58 -16.47
CA LEU A 214 8.60 0.85 -15.37
C LEU A 214 9.30 -0.45 -15.81
N GLY A 215 9.24 -0.80 -17.10
CA GLY A 215 9.95 -1.94 -17.68
C GLY A 215 9.15 -3.24 -17.73
N ALA A 216 7.85 -3.19 -17.54
CA ALA A 216 6.97 -4.35 -17.75
C ALA A 216 6.60 -4.51 -19.23
N ILE A 217 6.21 -5.73 -19.60
CA ILE A 217 5.71 -6.09 -20.93
C ILE A 217 4.19 -6.18 -20.83
N VAL A 218 3.47 -5.24 -21.40
CA VAL A 218 2.00 -5.26 -21.39
C VAL A 218 1.49 -6.40 -22.27
N VAL A 219 0.65 -7.25 -21.68
CA VAL A 219 -0.01 -8.35 -22.38
C VAL A 219 -1.11 -7.78 -23.28
N ARG A 220 -0.96 -8.01 -24.58
CA ARG A 220 -1.97 -7.64 -25.61
C ARG A 220 -2.41 -8.89 -26.32
N PRO A 221 -3.65 -9.38 -26.01
CA PRO A 221 -4.23 -10.52 -26.74
C PRO A 221 -4.34 -10.24 -28.24
N GLU A 222 -4.10 -11.25 -29.07
CA GLU A 222 -4.38 -11.21 -30.50
C GLU A 222 -5.88 -11.39 -30.79
N GLU A 223 -6.30 -11.19 -32.03
CA GLU A 223 -7.71 -11.33 -32.39
C GLU A 223 -8.24 -12.73 -32.10
N GLY A 224 -9.26 -12.81 -31.25
CA GLY A 224 -9.86 -14.08 -30.80
C GLY A 224 -9.10 -14.80 -29.67
N GLU A 225 -8.01 -14.22 -29.19
CA GLU A 225 -7.23 -14.77 -28.08
C GLU A 225 -7.73 -14.20 -26.75
N ASP A 226 -7.83 -15.04 -25.71
CA ASP A 226 -8.08 -14.56 -24.36
C ASP A 226 -6.78 -14.18 -23.63
N THR A 227 -6.91 -13.49 -22.50
CA THR A 227 -5.77 -12.99 -21.72
C THR A 227 -4.85 -14.13 -21.25
N VAL A 228 -5.39 -15.27 -20.83
CA VAL A 228 -4.59 -16.40 -20.33
C VAL A 228 -3.78 -17.02 -21.48
N ALA A 229 -4.40 -17.24 -22.64
CA ALA A 229 -3.73 -17.73 -23.83
C ALA A 229 -2.60 -16.79 -24.27
N ALA A 230 -2.83 -15.47 -24.23
CA ALA A 230 -1.81 -14.47 -24.53
C ALA A 230 -0.62 -14.55 -23.55
N VAL A 231 -0.88 -14.67 -22.24
CA VAL A 231 0.20 -14.87 -21.24
C VAL A 231 0.96 -16.16 -21.53
N GLN A 232 0.27 -17.27 -21.76
CA GLN A 232 0.89 -18.57 -22.04
C GLN A 232 1.75 -18.54 -23.31
N ARG A 233 1.28 -17.88 -24.36
CA ARG A 233 2.06 -17.65 -25.60
C ARG A 233 3.33 -16.85 -25.34
N LEU A 234 3.23 -15.73 -24.61
CA LEU A 234 4.34 -14.83 -24.33
C LEU A 234 5.37 -15.42 -23.37
N THR A 235 4.94 -16.28 -22.46
CA THR A 235 5.80 -16.94 -21.46
C THR A 235 6.31 -18.31 -21.91
N GLY A 236 5.73 -18.89 -22.96
CA GLY A 236 6.08 -20.24 -23.40
C GLY A 236 5.42 -21.36 -22.56
N GLY A 237 4.23 -21.09 -21.99
CA GLY A 237 3.43 -22.09 -21.27
C GLY A 237 2.98 -21.69 -19.86
N GLY A 238 3.17 -20.45 -19.46
CA GLY A 238 2.81 -19.86 -18.17
C GLY A 238 3.99 -19.22 -17.46
N ALA A 239 3.71 -18.24 -16.62
CA ALA A 239 4.73 -17.59 -15.79
C ALA A 239 5.09 -18.46 -14.57
N ASP A 240 6.22 -18.20 -13.92
CA ASP A 240 6.60 -18.86 -12.66
C ASP A 240 5.68 -18.39 -11.51
N VAL A 241 5.43 -17.10 -11.43
CA VAL A 241 4.57 -16.49 -10.40
C VAL A 241 3.60 -15.49 -11.02
N SER A 242 2.34 -15.51 -10.58
CA SER A 242 1.36 -14.46 -10.85
C SER A 242 1.00 -13.68 -9.59
N TYR A 243 0.64 -12.40 -9.77
CA TYR A 243 0.17 -11.52 -8.69
C TYR A 243 -1.23 -11.01 -9.03
N GLU A 244 -2.21 -11.37 -8.22
CA GLU A 244 -3.57 -10.88 -8.31
C GLU A 244 -3.71 -9.63 -7.42
N VAL A 245 -3.98 -8.48 -8.06
CA VAL A 245 -3.97 -7.16 -7.41
C VAL A 245 -5.26 -6.38 -7.71
N THR A 246 -6.31 -7.08 -8.15
CA THR A 246 -7.57 -6.43 -8.54
C THR A 246 -8.72 -6.66 -7.57
N GLY A 247 -8.75 -7.80 -6.87
CA GLY A 247 -9.90 -8.24 -6.07
C GLY A 247 -11.12 -8.64 -6.91
N VAL A 248 -10.93 -8.95 -8.21
CA VAL A 248 -12.01 -9.29 -9.13
C VAL A 248 -12.09 -10.80 -9.31
N PRO A 249 -13.25 -11.47 -9.06
CA PRO A 249 -13.34 -12.93 -9.07
C PRO A 249 -12.87 -13.62 -10.34
N VAL A 250 -13.17 -13.09 -11.53
CA VAL A 250 -12.72 -13.66 -12.79
C VAL A 250 -11.20 -13.55 -12.97
N VAL A 251 -10.58 -12.50 -12.45
CA VAL A 251 -9.15 -12.26 -12.56
C VAL A 251 -8.34 -13.25 -11.71
N LEU A 252 -8.85 -13.68 -10.55
CA LEU A 252 -8.20 -14.74 -9.77
C LEU A 252 -8.07 -16.04 -10.57
N GLY A 253 -9.14 -16.44 -11.28
CA GLY A 253 -9.11 -17.60 -12.18
C GLY A 253 -8.09 -17.44 -13.31
N GLN A 254 -8.02 -16.23 -13.90
CA GLN A 254 -7.03 -15.93 -14.93
C GLN A 254 -5.59 -15.95 -14.39
N ALA A 255 -5.36 -15.39 -13.22
CA ALA A 255 -4.04 -15.37 -12.58
C ALA A 255 -3.54 -16.77 -12.24
N LEU A 256 -4.42 -17.64 -11.73
CA LEU A 256 -4.12 -19.07 -11.50
C LEU A 256 -3.85 -19.83 -12.81
N ALA A 257 -4.62 -19.57 -13.87
CA ALA A 257 -4.44 -20.23 -15.16
C ALA A 257 -3.17 -19.75 -15.89
N ALA A 258 -2.71 -18.52 -15.60
CA ALA A 258 -1.57 -17.90 -16.25
C ALA A 258 -0.19 -18.41 -15.79
N VAL A 259 -0.11 -19.15 -14.67
CA VAL A 259 1.13 -19.77 -14.22
C VAL A 259 1.26 -21.19 -14.77
N HIS A 260 2.48 -21.64 -15.00
CA HIS A 260 2.78 -22.99 -15.44
C HIS A 260 2.47 -24.05 -14.34
N LYS A 261 2.62 -25.35 -14.63
CA LYS A 261 2.53 -26.41 -13.62
C LYS A 261 3.55 -26.18 -12.51
N ALA A 262 3.13 -26.37 -11.27
CA ALA A 262 3.89 -26.05 -10.04
C ALA A 262 4.21 -24.57 -9.83
N GLY A 263 3.61 -23.66 -10.62
CA GLY A 263 3.72 -22.21 -10.41
C GLY A 263 2.85 -21.72 -9.25
N GLU A 264 3.05 -20.47 -8.86
CA GLU A 264 2.37 -19.84 -7.71
C GLU A 264 1.55 -18.62 -8.12
N CYS A 265 0.35 -18.49 -7.55
CA CYS A 265 -0.43 -17.26 -7.60
C CYS A 265 -0.44 -16.58 -6.23
N MET A 266 -0.01 -15.30 -6.19
CA MET A 266 -0.06 -14.46 -5.00
C MET A 266 -1.30 -13.58 -5.02
N VAL A 267 -2.11 -13.64 -3.96
CA VAL A 267 -3.24 -12.73 -3.74
C VAL A 267 -2.78 -11.57 -2.86
N VAL A 268 -2.83 -10.36 -3.40
CA VAL A 268 -2.39 -9.13 -2.72
C VAL A 268 -3.56 -8.18 -2.48
N SER A 269 -4.62 -8.32 -3.26
CA SER A 269 -5.84 -7.51 -3.16
C SER A 269 -6.70 -7.89 -1.94
N ILE A 270 -7.49 -6.90 -1.46
CA ILE A 270 -8.59 -7.10 -0.52
C ILE A 270 -9.87 -7.35 -1.33
N TRP A 271 -10.73 -8.24 -0.85
CA TRP A 271 -11.88 -8.75 -1.59
C TRP A 271 -13.20 -8.33 -0.96
N GLU A 272 -14.10 -7.80 -1.79
CA GLU A 272 -15.48 -7.48 -1.42
C GLU A 272 -16.46 -8.61 -1.78
N ARG A 273 -16.05 -9.54 -2.64
CA ARG A 273 -16.88 -10.63 -3.14
C ARG A 273 -16.15 -11.96 -3.07
N GLU A 274 -16.89 -13.03 -2.87
CA GLU A 274 -16.35 -14.39 -2.95
C GLU A 274 -15.92 -14.74 -4.38
N ALA A 275 -14.87 -15.55 -4.52
CA ALA A 275 -14.39 -16.09 -5.78
C ALA A 275 -14.39 -17.60 -5.73
N SER A 276 -14.77 -18.23 -6.86
CA SER A 276 -14.68 -19.69 -7.03
C SER A 276 -13.41 -20.07 -7.74
N ILE A 277 -12.73 -21.11 -7.27
CA ILE A 277 -11.54 -21.69 -7.88
C ILE A 277 -11.75 -23.18 -8.13
N ASN A 278 -11.16 -23.69 -9.23
CA ASN A 278 -11.19 -25.12 -9.54
C ASN A 278 -10.10 -25.84 -8.73
N PRO A 279 -10.44 -26.78 -7.81
CA PRO A 279 -9.45 -27.51 -7.01
C PRO A 279 -8.45 -28.32 -7.84
N ASN A 280 -8.77 -28.68 -9.08
CA ASN A 280 -7.86 -29.40 -9.97
C ASN A 280 -6.64 -28.56 -10.42
N GLU A 281 -6.70 -27.24 -10.34
CA GLU A 281 -5.51 -26.39 -10.52
C GLU A 281 -4.42 -26.74 -9.50
N PHE A 282 -4.80 -27.15 -8.30
CA PHE A 282 -3.88 -27.56 -7.24
C PHE A 282 -3.54 -29.06 -7.33
N ALA A 283 -4.55 -29.91 -7.42
CA ALA A 283 -4.36 -31.37 -7.35
C ALA A 283 -3.68 -31.96 -8.59
N ILE A 284 -3.97 -31.45 -9.79
CA ILE A 284 -3.47 -32.00 -11.06
C ILE A 284 -2.32 -31.18 -11.62
N GLN A 285 -2.34 -29.84 -11.37
CA GLN A 285 -1.33 -28.91 -11.88
C GLN A 285 -0.22 -28.60 -10.85
N GLU A 286 -0.35 -29.07 -9.60
CA GLU A 286 0.56 -28.79 -8.48
C GLU A 286 0.77 -27.28 -8.21
N LYS A 287 -0.16 -26.42 -8.65
CA LYS A 287 -0.07 -24.97 -8.43
C LYS A 287 -0.30 -24.62 -6.97
N SER A 288 0.18 -23.47 -6.53
CA SER A 288 -0.08 -22.92 -5.21
C SER A 288 -0.79 -21.58 -5.27
N LEU A 289 -1.60 -21.31 -4.25
CA LEU A 289 -2.26 -20.03 -4.01
C LEU A 289 -1.87 -19.55 -2.63
N LYS A 290 -1.31 -18.34 -2.54
CA LYS A 290 -0.88 -17.76 -1.28
C LYS A 290 -1.32 -16.31 -1.17
N GLY A 291 -1.81 -15.90 0.00
CA GLY A 291 -2.15 -14.51 0.29
C GLY A 291 -1.14 -13.86 1.23
N ILE A 292 -1.17 -12.55 1.25
CA ILE A 292 -0.48 -11.71 2.24
C ILE A 292 -1.45 -10.72 2.85
N ILE A 293 -1.12 -10.24 4.05
CA ILE A 293 -1.74 -9.05 4.66
C ILE A 293 -0.65 -8.09 5.10
N ALA A 294 -0.77 -6.81 4.69
CA ALA A 294 0.18 -5.77 5.02
C ALA A 294 1.64 -6.20 4.75
N TYR A 295 2.50 -6.12 5.76
CA TYR A 295 3.93 -6.42 5.68
C TYR A 295 4.49 -6.65 7.08
N ARG A 296 5.73 -7.14 7.17
CA ARG A 296 6.51 -7.18 8.41
C ARG A 296 8.01 -7.14 8.13
N HIS A 297 8.76 -6.43 9.00
CA HIS A 297 10.22 -6.36 9.00
C HIS A 297 10.84 -5.96 7.65
N ILE A 298 10.18 -5.03 6.92
CA ILE A 298 10.55 -4.71 5.55
C ILE A 298 10.96 -3.25 5.33
N PHE A 299 10.48 -2.30 6.14
CA PHE A 299 10.67 -0.86 5.93
C PHE A 299 12.14 -0.45 5.70
N PRO A 300 13.13 -0.87 6.53
CA PRO A 300 14.53 -0.52 6.27
C PRO A 300 15.02 -0.98 4.90
N LYS A 301 14.57 -2.16 4.43
CA LYS A 301 14.95 -2.70 3.13
C LYS A 301 14.31 -1.95 1.97
N VAL A 302 13.09 -1.46 2.16
CA VAL A 302 12.41 -0.61 1.17
C VAL A 302 13.14 0.72 1.02
N LEU A 303 13.53 1.35 2.13
CA LEU A 303 14.33 2.59 2.09
C LEU A 303 15.68 2.38 1.38
N GLU A 304 16.37 1.26 1.63
CA GLU A 304 17.61 0.90 0.92
C GLU A 304 17.37 0.72 -0.60
N LEU A 305 16.25 0.10 -1.00
CA LEU A 305 15.89 -0.02 -2.42
C LEU A 305 15.57 1.33 -3.05
N MET A 306 14.89 2.22 -2.31
CA MET A 306 14.62 3.59 -2.78
C MET A 306 15.91 4.38 -3.02
N GLU A 307 16.94 4.25 -2.18
CA GLU A 307 18.27 4.84 -2.40
C GLU A 307 18.96 4.30 -3.65
N GLN A 308 18.63 3.07 -4.07
CA GLN A 308 19.11 2.48 -5.32
C GLN A 308 18.29 2.90 -6.55
N GLY A 309 17.28 3.75 -6.39
CA GLY A 309 16.46 4.31 -7.46
C GLY A 309 15.20 3.52 -7.80
N TYR A 310 14.82 2.52 -6.99
CA TYR A 310 13.50 1.89 -7.09
C TYR A 310 12.43 2.75 -6.41
N PHE A 311 11.17 2.59 -6.79
CA PHE A 311 10.00 3.29 -6.21
C PHE A 311 10.12 4.82 -6.29
N SER A 312 10.54 5.32 -7.45
CA SER A 312 10.72 6.76 -7.68
C SER A 312 9.39 7.52 -7.58
N ALA A 313 9.37 8.58 -6.77
CA ALA A 313 8.22 9.46 -6.66
C ALA A 313 7.88 10.14 -7.99
N ASP A 314 8.89 10.52 -8.79
CA ASP A 314 8.69 11.18 -10.09
C ASP A 314 7.88 10.31 -11.07
N LYS A 315 7.92 8.99 -10.92
CA LYS A 315 7.19 8.06 -11.77
C LYS A 315 5.82 7.68 -11.23
N LEU A 316 5.65 7.67 -9.90
CA LEU A 316 4.48 7.11 -9.23
C LEU A 316 3.53 8.17 -8.69
N VAL A 317 4.03 9.34 -8.27
CA VAL A 317 3.20 10.43 -7.79
C VAL A 317 2.67 11.23 -8.98
N THR A 318 1.35 11.16 -9.19
CA THR A 318 0.70 11.84 -10.32
C THR A 318 0.15 13.21 -9.94
N LYS A 319 -0.15 13.42 -8.65
CA LYS A 319 -0.70 14.70 -8.17
C LYS A 319 -0.29 14.97 -6.73
N LYS A 320 -0.15 16.27 -6.40
CA LYS A 320 0.00 16.76 -5.03
C LYS A 320 -1.11 17.77 -4.75
N ILE A 321 -1.81 17.62 -3.65
CA ILE A 321 -2.94 18.47 -3.24
C ILE A 321 -2.77 18.97 -1.81
N LYS A 322 -3.53 19.97 -1.42
CA LYS A 322 -3.63 20.42 -0.03
C LYS A 322 -4.65 19.58 0.74
N LEU A 323 -4.54 19.60 2.06
CA LEU A 323 -5.45 18.90 2.94
C LEU A 323 -6.91 19.32 2.72
N GLU A 324 -7.14 20.61 2.51
CA GLU A 324 -8.48 21.17 2.30
C GLU A 324 -9.19 20.60 1.06
N ASP A 325 -8.42 20.15 0.07
CA ASP A 325 -8.92 19.67 -1.21
C ASP A 325 -9.09 18.14 -1.25
N ILE A 326 -8.76 17.41 -0.13
CA ILE A 326 -8.66 15.95 -0.10
C ILE A 326 -9.91 15.22 -0.59
N VAL A 327 -11.12 15.74 -0.30
CA VAL A 327 -12.37 15.10 -0.71
C VAL A 327 -12.57 15.25 -2.21
N GLN A 328 -12.44 16.47 -2.74
CA GLN A 328 -12.75 16.75 -4.15
C GLN A 328 -11.63 16.33 -5.09
N GLU A 329 -10.39 16.75 -4.80
CA GLU A 329 -9.23 16.51 -5.65
C GLU A 329 -8.44 15.23 -5.27
N GLY A 330 -8.86 14.57 -4.18
CA GLY A 330 -8.32 13.30 -3.75
C GLY A 330 -9.31 12.17 -3.96
N PHE A 331 -10.25 11.96 -3.02
CA PHE A 331 -11.14 10.79 -3.02
C PHE A 331 -12.05 10.73 -4.26
N ILE A 332 -12.74 11.83 -4.61
CA ILE A 332 -13.65 11.85 -5.76
C ILE A 332 -12.86 11.68 -7.05
N GLU A 333 -11.75 12.37 -7.22
CA GLU A 333 -10.94 12.28 -8.45
C GLU A 333 -10.43 10.85 -8.67
N LEU A 334 -9.92 10.16 -7.62
CA LEU A 334 -9.46 8.78 -7.72
C LEU A 334 -10.55 7.78 -8.15
N THR A 335 -11.84 8.10 -7.91
CA THR A 335 -12.94 7.26 -8.40
C THR A 335 -13.21 7.46 -9.90
N GLN A 336 -12.90 8.62 -10.46
CA GLN A 336 -13.27 9.05 -11.79
C GLN A 336 -12.13 8.96 -12.79
N ASP A 337 -10.91 9.31 -12.37
CA ASP A 337 -9.72 9.36 -13.23
C ASP A 337 -8.81 8.16 -13.01
N LYS A 338 -8.76 7.25 -13.99
CA LYS A 338 -7.91 6.05 -13.97
C LYS A 338 -6.42 6.34 -14.27
N ALA A 339 -6.11 7.56 -14.75
CA ALA A 339 -4.72 7.98 -14.93
C ALA A 339 -4.02 8.32 -13.61
N GLN A 340 -4.79 8.60 -12.54
CA GLN A 340 -4.22 8.82 -11.22
C GLN A 340 -3.65 7.52 -10.66
N ILE A 341 -2.38 7.57 -10.21
CA ILE A 341 -1.68 6.45 -9.60
C ILE A 341 -1.57 6.69 -8.09
N LYS A 342 -0.86 7.74 -7.70
CA LYS A 342 -0.71 8.14 -6.30
C LYS A 342 -0.89 9.66 -6.17
N ILE A 343 -1.85 10.04 -5.33
CA ILE A 343 -2.05 11.42 -4.92
C ILE A 343 -1.44 11.60 -3.53
N LEU A 344 -0.57 12.59 -3.39
CA LEU A 344 -0.01 12.99 -2.09
C LEU A 344 -0.74 14.24 -1.57
N VAL A 345 -1.09 14.20 -0.31
CA VAL A 345 -1.73 15.30 0.42
C VAL A 345 -0.69 15.98 1.31
N SER A 346 -0.56 17.30 1.20
CA SER A 346 0.22 18.13 2.12
C SER A 346 -0.72 18.86 3.09
N PRO A 347 -0.44 18.83 4.39
CA PRO A 347 -1.21 19.60 5.37
C PRO A 347 -0.82 21.09 5.43
N GLU A 348 0.16 21.54 4.63
CA GLU A 348 0.66 22.94 4.54
C GLU A 348 0.26 23.62 3.24
#